data_4a44b9edc644b4f0c813933c6ebb2866
#
_entry.id   4a44b9edc644b4f0c813933c6ebb2866
#
_cell.length_a   1.000
_cell.length_b   1.000
_cell.length_c   1.000
_cell.angle_alpha   90.00
_cell.angle_beta   90.00
_cell.angle_gamma   90.00
#
_symmetry.space_group_name_H-M   'P 1'
#
loop_
_entity.id
_entity.type
_entity.pdbx_description
1 polymer ?
#
loop_
_entity_poly.entity_id
_entity_poly.type
_entity_poly.pdbx_seq_one_letter_code
_entity_poly.pdbx_strand_id
1 'polypeptide(L)'
;MDKERVINLLDQLSPILAGKEETIGKELTEKLQSALLVTKEDVVSKDGVALATSLSGFVQTISNASLPCANLRFTDQERPVWEEFKALTEQAREDGQRGFQLFH
;
A
#
# COMPACT_ATOMS: atom_id res chain seq x y z
N MET A 1 1.49 10.13 -11.63
CA MET A 1 1.34 8.73 -11.14
C MET A 1 0.08 8.13 -11.74
N ASP A 2 0.11 6.86 -12.06
CA ASP A 2 -1.03 6.14 -12.62
C ASP A 2 -1.95 5.63 -11.50
N LYS A 3 -3.00 6.39 -11.19
CA LYS A 3 -3.96 6.05 -10.14
C LYS A 3 -4.73 4.75 -10.44
N GLU A 4 -5.05 4.51 -11.72
CA GLU A 4 -5.74 3.27 -12.12
C GLU A 4 -4.88 2.05 -11.81
N ARG A 5 -3.58 2.14 -12.06
CA ARG A 5 -2.67 1.04 -11.77
C ARG A 5 -2.56 0.80 -10.26
N VAL A 6 -2.49 1.87 -9.48
CA VAL A 6 -2.44 1.76 -8.02
C VAL A 6 -3.71 1.10 -7.48
N ILE A 7 -4.89 1.51 -7.96
CA ILE A 7 -6.15 0.90 -7.55
C ILE A 7 -6.20 -0.58 -7.95
N ASN A 8 -5.74 -0.90 -9.15
CA ASN A 8 -5.67 -2.28 -9.62
C ASN A 8 -4.81 -3.14 -8.69
N LEU A 9 -3.65 -2.62 -8.27
CA LEU A 9 -2.76 -3.33 -7.35
C LEU A 9 -3.41 -3.52 -5.98
N LEU A 10 -4.11 -2.50 -5.47
CA LEU A 10 -4.85 -2.61 -4.21
C LEU A 10 -5.96 -3.67 -4.32
N ASP A 11 -6.66 -3.72 -5.45
CA ASP A 11 -7.68 -4.74 -5.70
C ASP A 11 -7.09 -6.14 -5.75
N GLN A 12 -5.85 -6.29 -6.25
CA GLN A 12 -5.14 -7.57 -6.23
C GLN A 12 -4.65 -7.93 -4.83
N LEU A 13 -4.24 -6.94 -4.03
CA LEU A 13 -3.76 -7.17 -2.67
C LEU A 13 -4.89 -7.61 -1.73
N SER A 14 -6.12 -7.16 -1.95
CA SER A 14 -7.23 -7.47 -1.06
C SER A 14 -7.43 -9.00 -0.88
N PRO A 15 -7.58 -9.81 -1.96
CA PRO A 15 -7.71 -11.25 -1.79
C PRO A 15 -6.43 -11.91 -1.29
N ILE A 16 -5.27 -11.36 -1.63
CA ILE A 16 -3.99 -11.88 -1.11
C ILE A 16 -3.98 -11.77 0.42
N LEU A 17 -4.32 -10.59 0.96
CA LEU A 17 -4.36 -10.38 2.41
C LEU A 17 -5.44 -11.23 3.07
N ALA A 18 -6.60 -11.37 2.45
CA ALA A 18 -7.69 -12.21 2.96
C ALA A 18 -7.22 -13.67 3.11
N GLY A 19 -6.39 -14.14 2.19
CA GLY A 19 -5.82 -15.49 2.22
C GLY A 19 -4.80 -15.72 3.33
N LYS A 20 -4.35 -14.66 4.03
CA LYS A 20 -3.36 -14.76 5.10
C LYS A 20 -3.98 -14.85 6.49
N GLU A 21 -5.30 -14.85 6.61
CA GLU A 21 -6.00 -14.82 7.90
C GLU A 21 -5.55 -15.94 8.86
N GLU A 22 -5.33 -17.14 8.34
CA GLU A 22 -4.87 -18.26 9.16
C GLU A 22 -3.48 -18.05 9.74
N THR A 23 -2.65 -17.29 9.04
CA THR A 23 -1.27 -17.02 9.44
C THR A 23 -1.16 -15.82 10.39
N ILE A 24 -1.85 -14.73 10.07
CA ILE A 24 -1.69 -13.46 10.80
C ILE A 24 -2.84 -13.18 11.77
N GLY A 25 -3.93 -13.94 11.69
CA GLY A 25 -5.09 -13.78 12.56
C GLY A 25 -6.16 -12.87 11.98
N LYS A 26 -7.38 -13.08 12.44
CA LYS A 26 -8.56 -12.35 11.95
C LYS A 26 -8.47 -10.86 12.24
N GLU A 27 -8.05 -10.48 13.44
CA GLU A 27 -7.99 -9.10 13.86
C GLU A 27 -7.03 -8.28 12.98
N LEU A 28 -5.82 -8.80 12.75
CA LEU A 28 -4.84 -8.13 11.90
C LEU A 28 -5.32 -8.10 10.45
N THR A 29 -5.91 -9.18 9.96
CA THR A 29 -6.46 -9.21 8.61
C THR A 29 -7.51 -8.12 8.41
N GLU A 30 -8.41 -7.94 9.36
CA GLU A 30 -9.43 -6.90 9.30
C GLU A 30 -8.80 -5.49 9.29
N LYS A 31 -7.77 -5.27 10.11
CA LYS A 31 -7.04 -4.00 10.11
C LYS A 31 -6.40 -3.69 8.76
N LEU A 32 -5.76 -4.70 8.15
CA LEU A 32 -5.12 -4.52 6.84
C LEU A 32 -6.15 -4.25 5.76
N GLN A 33 -7.29 -4.94 5.78
CA GLN A 33 -8.37 -4.69 4.82
C GLN A 33 -8.95 -3.29 4.98
N SER A 34 -9.13 -2.82 6.21
CA SER A 34 -9.62 -1.46 6.48
C SER A 34 -8.61 -0.43 5.97
N ALA A 35 -7.32 -0.63 6.23
CA ALA A 35 -6.27 0.26 5.74
C ALA A 35 -6.25 0.30 4.21
N LEU A 36 -6.44 -0.85 3.56
CA LEU A 36 -6.49 -0.94 2.10
C LEU A 36 -7.66 -0.13 1.54
N LEU A 37 -8.84 -0.25 2.14
CA LEU A 37 -10.03 0.49 1.68
C LEU A 37 -9.84 2.00 1.83
N VAL A 38 -9.30 2.45 2.97
CA VAL A 38 -9.01 3.87 3.20
C VAL A 38 -7.99 4.37 2.17
N THR A 39 -6.94 3.60 1.92
CA THR A 39 -5.92 3.96 0.93
C THR A 39 -6.54 4.08 -0.46
N LYS A 40 -7.42 3.16 -0.83
CA LYS A 40 -8.10 3.18 -2.12
C LYS A 40 -8.95 4.44 -2.28
N GLU A 41 -9.68 4.84 -1.23
CA GLU A 41 -10.46 6.08 -1.23
C GLU A 41 -9.53 7.30 -1.37
N ASP A 42 -8.40 7.29 -0.69
CA ASP A 42 -7.41 8.37 -0.77
C ASP A 42 -6.81 8.49 -2.16
N VAL A 43 -6.58 7.38 -2.86
CA VAL A 43 -6.09 7.41 -4.25
C VAL A 43 -7.06 8.16 -5.15
N VAL A 44 -8.37 7.96 -4.95
CA VAL A 44 -9.40 8.64 -5.74
C VAL A 44 -9.47 10.13 -5.42
N SER A 45 -9.34 10.52 -4.14
CA SER A 45 -9.67 11.86 -3.68
C SER A 45 -8.47 12.78 -3.45
N LYS A 46 -7.26 12.22 -3.33
CA LYS A 46 -6.06 13.00 -2.98
C LYS A 46 -5.04 13.02 -4.12
N ASP A 47 -4.19 14.04 -4.09
CA ASP A 47 -3.11 14.20 -5.06
C ASP A 47 -1.84 14.69 -4.35
N GLY A 48 -0.72 14.68 -5.07
CA GLY A 48 0.53 15.25 -4.60
C GLY A 48 1.04 14.64 -3.31
N VAL A 49 1.47 15.50 -2.38
CA VAL A 49 2.06 15.08 -1.10
C VAL A 49 1.06 14.30 -0.25
N ALA A 50 -0.22 14.72 -0.24
CA ALA A 50 -1.24 14.05 0.55
C ALA A 50 -1.44 12.60 0.07
N LEU A 51 -1.44 12.38 -1.24
CA LEU A 51 -1.55 11.04 -1.80
C LEU A 51 -0.30 10.21 -1.47
N ALA A 52 0.89 10.78 -1.65
CA ALA A 52 2.14 10.09 -1.34
C ALA A 52 2.21 9.68 0.13
N THR A 53 1.72 10.53 1.02
CA THR A 53 1.67 10.24 2.47
C THR A 53 0.74 9.06 2.76
N SER A 54 -0.43 9.03 2.12
CA SER A 54 -1.38 7.92 2.29
C SER A 54 -0.78 6.59 1.82
N LEU A 55 -0.16 6.58 0.63
CA LEU A 55 0.46 5.37 0.09
C LEU A 55 1.61 4.89 0.98
N SER A 56 2.46 5.83 1.45
CA SER A 56 3.56 5.50 2.36
C SER A 56 3.05 4.92 3.68
N GLY A 57 1.94 5.44 4.20
CA GLY A 57 1.30 4.93 5.40
C GLY A 57 0.84 3.49 5.22
N PHE A 58 0.27 3.16 4.06
CA PHE A 58 -0.13 1.78 3.77
C PHE A 58 1.08 0.85 3.68
N VAL A 59 2.15 1.29 2.99
CA VAL A 59 3.39 0.51 2.91
C VAL A 59 3.94 0.24 4.32
N GLN A 60 3.93 1.25 5.19
CA GLN A 60 4.39 1.10 6.56
C GLN A 60 3.53 0.09 7.34
N THR A 61 2.20 0.16 7.16
CA THR A 61 1.27 -0.75 7.82
C THR A 61 1.53 -2.20 7.43
N ILE A 62 1.73 -2.46 6.13
CA ILE A 62 2.04 -3.81 5.64
C ILE A 62 3.42 -4.25 6.11
N SER A 63 4.41 -3.35 6.09
CA SER A 63 5.77 -3.67 6.54
C SER A 63 5.79 -4.05 8.02
N ASN A 64 5.01 -3.35 8.86
CA ASN A 64 4.88 -3.69 10.28
C ASN A 64 4.24 -5.08 10.47
N ALA A 65 3.26 -5.42 9.64
CA ALA A 65 2.63 -6.74 9.67
C ALA A 65 3.59 -7.85 9.22
N SER A 66 4.65 -7.50 8.52
CA SER A 66 5.67 -8.46 8.04
C SER A 66 6.78 -8.72 9.08
N LEU A 67 6.76 -8.04 10.21
CA LEU A 67 7.71 -8.31 11.29
C LEU A 67 7.50 -9.72 11.84
N PRO A 68 8.56 -10.34 12.41
CA PRO A 68 8.45 -11.72 12.89
C PRO A 68 7.29 -12.00 13.84
N CYS A 69 6.91 -11.03 14.65
CA CYS A 69 5.81 -11.18 15.60
C CYS A 69 4.43 -11.24 14.93
N ALA A 70 4.26 -10.63 13.76
CA ALA A 70 3.01 -10.62 13.02
C ALA A 70 2.98 -11.63 11.85
N ASN A 71 4.15 -11.89 11.28
CA ASN A 71 4.41 -13.00 10.35
C ASN A 71 3.68 -12.93 9.00
N LEU A 72 3.32 -11.75 8.53
CA LEU A 72 2.80 -11.61 7.16
C LEU A 72 3.92 -11.87 6.16
N ARG A 73 3.68 -12.78 5.22
CA ARG A 73 4.64 -13.12 4.16
C ARG A 73 3.93 -13.22 2.82
N PHE A 74 4.59 -12.73 1.79
CA PHE A 74 4.12 -12.89 0.41
C PHE A 74 4.84 -14.05 -0.25
N THR A 75 4.10 -14.85 -1.01
CA THR A 75 4.69 -15.91 -1.84
C THR A 75 5.45 -15.28 -3.01
N ASP A 76 6.25 -16.10 -3.72
CA ASP A 76 6.98 -15.64 -4.90
C ASP A 76 6.03 -15.14 -6.00
N GLN A 77 4.82 -15.69 -6.08
CA GLN A 77 3.81 -15.26 -7.04
C GLN A 77 3.14 -13.94 -6.64
N GLU A 78 3.01 -13.69 -5.35
CA GLU A 78 2.38 -12.48 -4.81
C GLU A 78 3.34 -11.30 -4.74
N ARG A 79 4.61 -11.57 -4.56
CA ARG A 79 5.64 -10.54 -4.36
C ARG A 79 5.69 -9.49 -5.47
N PRO A 80 5.57 -9.83 -6.75
CA PRO A 80 5.59 -8.81 -7.81
C PRO A 80 4.49 -7.75 -7.65
N VAL A 81 3.31 -8.12 -7.18
CA VAL A 81 2.22 -7.17 -6.93
C VAL A 81 2.65 -6.17 -5.85
N TRP A 82 3.19 -6.66 -4.75
CA TRP A 82 3.63 -5.82 -3.63
C TRP A 82 4.83 -4.94 -4.02
N GLU A 83 5.80 -5.50 -4.74
CA GLU A 83 6.98 -4.74 -5.18
C GLU A 83 6.59 -3.61 -6.14
N GLU A 84 5.66 -3.86 -7.05
CA GLU A 84 5.17 -2.82 -7.94
C GLU A 84 4.46 -1.71 -7.16
N PHE A 85 3.65 -2.06 -6.18
CA PHE A 85 2.97 -1.08 -5.33
C PHE A 85 3.98 -0.20 -4.60
N LYS A 86 5.02 -0.80 -4.02
CA LYS A 86 6.08 -0.04 -3.35
C LYS A 86 6.81 0.89 -4.31
N ALA A 87 7.11 0.42 -5.51
CA ALA A 87 7.79 1.23 -6.52
C ALA A 87 6.95 2.44 -6.92
N LEU A 88 5.64 2.26 -7.12
CA LEU A 88 4.74 3.37 -7.43
C LEU A 88 4.62 4.35 -6.25
N THR A 89 4.67 3.85 -5.02
CA THR A 89 4.67 4.71 -3.83
C THR A 89 5.91 5.59 -3.79
N GLU A 90 7.09 5.01 -4.06
CA GLU A 90 8.33 5.79 -4.12
C GLU A 90 8.29 6.83 -5.23
N GLN A 91 7.74 6.49 -6.39
CA GLN A 91 7.56 7.43 -7.48
C GLN A 91 6.65 8.60 -7.07
N ALA A 92 5.56 8.30 -6.37
CA ALA A 92 4.64 9.33 -5.88
C ALA A 92 5.32 10.27 -4.88
N ARG A 93 6.18 9.73 -4.00
CA ARG A 93 6.95 10.53 -3.05
C ARG A 93 7.93 11.45 -3.77
N GLU A 94 8.64 10.95 -4.77
CA GLU A 94 9.57 11.75 -5.56
C GLU A 94 8.84 12.86 -6.31
N ASP A 95 7.71 12.55 -6.93
CA ASP A 95 6.91 13.53 -7.66
C ASP A 95 6.38 14.61 -6.72
N GLY A 96 5.94 14.25 -5.53
CA GLY A 96 5.51 15.20 -4.51
C GLY A 96 6.64 16.11 -4.06
N GLN A 97 7.84 15.58 -3.86
CA GLN A 97 9.02 16.36 -3.49
C GLN A 97 9.46 17.31 -4.60
N ARG A 98 9.40 16.86 -5.84
CA ARG A 98 9.72 17.73 -6.99
C ARG A 98 8.76 18.91 -7.07
N GLY A 99 7.47 18.67 -6.91
CA GLY A 99 6.47 19.74 -6.89
C GLY A 99 6.75 20.75 -5.80
N PHE A 100 7.14 20.28 -4.63
CA PHE A 100 7.51 21.13 -3.50
C PHE A 100 8.77 21.94 -3.78
N GLN A 101 9.77 21.32 -4.38
CA GLN A 101 11.05 21.98 -4.69
C GLN A 101 10.91 23.06 -5.75
N LEU A 102 9.95 22.94 -6.66
CA LEU A 102 9.73 23.94 -7.71
C LEU A 102 9.29 25.30 -7.16
N PHE A 103 8.82 25.35 -5.92
CA PHE A 103 8.41 26.60 -5.29
C PHE A 103 9.53 27.29 -4.50
N HIS A 104 10.69 26.69 -4.49
CA HIS A 104 11.88 27.25 -3.87
C HIS A 104 12.85 27.78 -4.91
#